data_ccc0074719118daff9e92edc35c28363
#
_entry.id   ccc0074719118daff9e92edc35c28363
#
_cell.length_a   1.000
_cell.length_b   1.000
_cell.length_c   1.000
_cell.angle_alpha   90.00
_cell.angle_beta   90.00
_cell.angle_gamma   90.00
#
_symmetry.space_group_name_H-M   'P 1'
#
loop_
_entity.id
_entity.type
_entity.pdbx_description
1 polymer ?
#
loop_
_entity_poly.entity_id
_entity_poly.type
_entity_poly.pdbx_seq_one_letter_code
_entity_poly.pdbx_strand_id
1 'polypeptide(L)'
;MTLYREIKESQKVYPAEQAIKDFRDLTEIATDLSEVRIYSTSDGKWLYCGNSGKVIPCVTATSDYQQIEGYAEVLTKEESGGTAMRFLFRTAFECRFCYKKIVSLHAACIELNGFAVAFTGPSGIGKSTRAFAWMNALGAELISGDRPAVRIENTGSMACGVPWDGKEQIFRDVEKPLRCILEVRRSSSNYLRRLSREQARKLIVQQSFVPMWDTDAAFMAMANVSALIRKTPVYRVFCGPDEDSARMVYDILINHPELIREEAKDMKIKKGFVLRNVVDEYIVMPTGDNIAKFDGSVVLNEVSAFIYKLLENPVCRDDLLTAVLNEYNVDESTASTDLDVLLNKLDKMGVLEK
;
A
#
# COMPACT_ATOMS: atom_id res chain seq x y z
N MET A 1 -18.36 19.16 9.46
CA MET A 1 -18.91 17.79 9.22
C MET A 1 -17.71 16.89 8.94
N THR A 2 -17.63 15.73 9.58
CA THR A 2 -16.55 14.75 9.34
C THR A 2 -16.72 14.07 7.98
N LEU A 3 -15.63 13.58 7.41
CA LEU A 3 -15.67 12.83 6.15
C LEU A 3 -16.60 11.61 6.25
N TYR A 4 -16.62 10.95 7.40
CA TYR A 4 -17.51 9.83 7.66
C TYR A 4 -19.00 10.18 7.47
N ARG A 5 -19.45 11.31 8.04
CA ARG A 5 -20.83 11.79 7.91
C ARG A 5 -21.13 12.27 6.49
N GLU A 6 -20.21 13.00 5.87
CA GLU A 6 -20.35 13.43 4.47
C GLU A 6 -20.64 12.23 3.55
N ILE A 7 -19.87 11.15 3.70
CA ILE A 7 -20.05 9.93 2.91
C ILE A 7 -21.42 9.30 3.20
N LYS A 8 -21.77 9.11 4.50
CA LYS A 8 -23.04 8.48 4.87
C LYS A 8 -24.26 9.25 4.38
N GLU A 9 -24.25 10.55 4.48
CA GLU A 9 -25.35 11.42 4.03
C GLU A 9 -25.45 11.48 2.49
N SER A 10 -24.34 11.24 1.78
CA SER A 10 -24.31 11.21 0.32
C SER A 10 -24.73 9.87 -0.28
N GLN A 11 -24.85 8.80 0.52
CA GLN A 11 -25.28 7.48 0.05
C GLN A 11 -26.80 7.44 -0.14
N LYS A 12 -27.26 7.76 -1.36
CA LYS A 12 -28.67 7.62 -1.74
C LYS A 12 -28.86 6.33 -2.53
N VAL A 13 -29.88 5.55 -2.17
CA VAL A 13 -30.24 4.31 -2.87
C VAL A 13 -31.66 4.43 -3.38
N TYR A 14 -31.85 4.15 -4.66
CA TYR A 14 -33.12 4.19 -5.37
C TYR A 14 -33.60 2.79 -5.77
N PRO A 15 -34.89 2.60 -6.03
CA PRO A 15 -35.40 1.34 -6.59
C PRO A 15 -34.77 1.02 -7.94
N ALA A 16 -34.49 -0.25 -8.18
CA ALA A 16 -33.86 -0.76 -9.40
C ALA A 16 -34.60 -0.36 -10.69
N GLU A 17 -35.91 -0.25 -10.63
CA GLU A 17 -36.74 0.16 -11.77
C GLU A 17 -36.38 1.55 -12.32
N GLN A 18 -35.81 2.42 -11.52
CA GLN A 18 -35.37 3.74 -11.96
C GLN A 18 -34.05 3.64 -12.75
N ALA A 19 -33.18 2.71 -12.40
CA ALA A 19 -31.90 2.49 -13.08
C ALA A 19 -32.08 2.08 -14.54
N ILE A 20 -33.06 1.21 -14.82
CA ILE A 20 -33.28 0.66 -16.18
C ILE A 20 -33.64 1.74 -17.20
N LYS A 21 -34.20 2.87 -16.75
CA LYS A 21 -34.59 3.98 -17.64
C LYS A 21 -33.44 4.88 -18.02
N ASP A 22 -32.38 4.92 -17.20
CA ASP A 22 -31.30 5.89 -17.31
C ASP A 22 -30.04 5.32 -17.95
N PHE A 23 -29.95 4.00 -18.15
CA PHE A 23 -28.75 3.33 -18.69
C PHE A 23 -28.95 2.93 -20.14
N ARG A 24 -28.63 3.84 -21.06
CA ARG A 24 -28.52 3.58 -22.50
C ARG A 24 -27.07 3.74 -22.95
N ASP A 25 -26.69 3.00 -23.98
CA ASP A 25 -25.38 3.13 -24.61
C ASP A 25 -24.18 2.91 -23.65
N LEU A 26 -24.21 1.80 -22.92
CA LEU A 26 -23.14 1.37 -22.00
C LEU A 26 -21.94 0.82 -22.77
N THR A 27 -20.75 1.35 -22.47
CA THR A 27 -19.47 0.79 -22.91
C THR A 27 -18.76 0.16 -21.72
N GLU A 28 -18.51 -1.14 -21.76
CA GLU A 28 -17.75 -1.83 -20.72
C GLU A 28 -16.28 -1.43 -20.77
N ILE A 29 -15.74 -1.09 -19.60
CA ILE A 29 -14.35 -0.69 -19.43
C ILE A 29 -13.58 -1.86 -18.80
N ALA A 30 -12.47 -2.24 -19.42
CA ALA A 30 -11.59 -3.26 -18.86
C ALA A 30 -11.00 -2.78 -17.53
N THR A 31 -11.06 -3.64 -16.50
CA THR A 31 -10.53 -3.36 -15.17
C THR A 31 -9.90 -4.61 -14.58
N ASP A 32 -8.97 -4.43 -13.65
CA ASP A 32 -8.37 -5.47 -12.82
C ASP A 32 -9.20 -5.81 -11.57
N LEU A 33 -10.32 -5.11 -11.35
CA LEU A 33 -11.23 -5.39 -10.25
C LEU A 33 -12.06 -6.64 -10.54
N SER A 34 -11.79 -7.74 -9.86
CA SER A 34 -12.50 -9.01 -10.05
C SER A 34 -13.96 -8.99 -9.59
N GLU A 35 -14.32 -8.06 -8.71
CA GLU A 35 -15.64 -8.01 -8.06
C GLU A 35 -16.59 -6.96 -8.65
N VAL A 36 -16.10 -6.09 -9.54
CA VAL A 36 -16.86 -4.98 -10.12
C VAL A 36 -16.68 -4.94 -11.63
N ARG A 37 -17.79 -4.79 -12.35
CA ARG A 37 -17.80 -4.37 -13.75
C ARG A 37 -18.05 -2.87 -13.83
N ILE A 38 -17.29 -2.20 -14.66
CA ILE A 38 -17.34 -0.75 -14.83
C ILE A 38 -17.74 -0.44 -16.25
N TYR A 39 -18.70 0.46 -16.39
CA TYR A 39 -19.18 0.95 -17.68
C TYR A 39 -19.12 2.46 -17.69
N SER A 40 -18.87 3.03 -18.87
CA SER A 40 -19.12 4.43 -19.17
C SER A 40 -20.40 4.60 -19.99
N THR A 41 -21.10 5.68 -19.76
CA THR A 41 -22.27 6.08 -20.56
C THR A 41 -21.87 7.11 -21.62
N SER A 42 -22.67 7.29 -22.66
CA SER A 42 -22.42 8.28 -23.71
C SER A 42 -22.44 9.73 -23.21
N ASP A 43 -23.11 10.02 -22.08
CA ASP A 43 -23.10 11.32 -21.40
C ASP A 43 -21.98 11.49 -20.36
N GLY A 44 -21.01 10.55 -20.34
CA GLY A 44 -19.81 10.65 -19.51
C GLY A 44 -19.99 10.23 -18.06
N LYS A 45 -21.06 9.54 -17.70
CA LYS A 45 -21.25 8.97 -16.37
C LYS A 45 -20.58 7.61 -16.26
N TRP A 46 -20.29 7.22 -15.02
CA TRP A 46 -19.79 5.91 -14.63
C TRP A 46 -20.89 5.04 -14.06
N LEU A 47 -20.86 3.76 -14.38
CA LEU A 47 -21.73 2.74 -13.79
C LEU A 47 -20.87 1.61 -13.24
N TYR A 48 -21.03 1.33 -11.96
CA TYR A 48 -20.36 0.25 -11.23
C TYR A 48 -21.38 -0.83 -10.90
N CYS A 49 -21.14 -2.05 -11.34
CA CYS A 49 -22.02 -3.20 -11.11
C CYS A 49 -21.25 -4.35 -10.48
N GLY A 50 -21.92 -5.15 -9.64
CA GLY A 50 -21.34 -6.39 -9.15
C GLY A 50 -21.12 -7.41 -10.27
N ASN A 51 -20.13 -8.29 -10.11
CA ASN A 51 -19.72 -9.28 -11.13
C ASN A 51 -20.71 -10.47 -11.28
N SER A 52 -21.95 -10.36 -10.83
CA SER A 52 -22.97 -11.42 -10.94
C SER A 52 -23.61 -11.56 -12.33
N GLY A 53 -23.13 -10.84 -13.34
CA GLY A 53 -23.73 -10.82 -14.68
C GLY A 53 -25.04 -10.02 -14.80
N LYS A 54 -25.54 -9.47 -13.71
CA LYS A 54 -26.70 -8.57 -13.64
C LYS A 54 -26.23 -7.14 -13.47
N VAL A 55 -26.93 -6.20 -14.10
CA VAL A 55 -26.66 -4.75 -13.96
C VAL A 55 -27.00 -4.24 -12.55
N ILE A 56 -27.77 -4.97 -11.77
CA ILE A 56 -28.24 -4.56 -10.45
C ILE A 56 -27.85 -5.62 -9.40
N PRO A 57 -27.34 -5.22 -8.23
CA PRO A 57 -27.19 -3.86 -7.71
C PRO A 57 -26.10 -3.06 -8.43
N CYS A 58 -26.29 -1.75 -8.57
CA CYS A 58 -25.29 -0.88 -9.20
C CYS A 58 -25.20 0.50 -8.51
N VAL A 59 -24.09 1.18 -8.76
CA VAL A 59 -23.85 2.55 -8.34
C VAL A 59 -23.44 3.37 -9.55
N THR A 60 -24.02 4.56 -9.70
CA THR A 60 -23.64 5.52 -10.73
C THR A 60 -22.85 6.67 -10.13
N ALA A 61 -22.02 7.27 -10.95
CA ALA A 61 -21.32 8.49 -10.61
C ALA A 61 -21.24 9.42 -11.82
N THR A 62 -21.29 10.74 -11.59
CA THR A 62 -20.91 11.72 -12.58
C THR A 62 -19.43 11.61 -12.93
N SER A 63 -18.97 12.17 -14.06
CA SER A 63 -17.57 12.11 -14.49
C SER A 63 -16.59 12.69 -13.45
N ASP A 64 -17.03 13.64 -12.64
CA ASP A 64 -16.29 14.28 -11.56
C ASP A 64 -16.59 13.69 -10.16
N TYR A 65 -17.43 12.65 -10.11
CA TYR A 65 -17.87 11.97 -8.88
C TYR A 65 -18.55 12.88 -7.83
N GLN A 66 -19.08 14.03 -8.24
CA GLN A 66 -19.81 14.90 -7.31
C GLN A 66 -21.17 14.30 -6.90
N GLN A 67 -21.79 13.55 -7.80
CA GLN A 67 -23.04 12.84 -7.54
C GLN A 67 -22.78 11.34 -7.65
N ILE A 68 -23.12 10.60 -6.61
CA ILE A 68 -22.98 9.14 -6.52
C ILE A 68 -24.30 8.60 -6.02
N GLU A 69 -24.94 7.73 -6.80
CA GLU A 69 -26.26 7.19 -6.50
C GLU A 69 -26.27 5.66 -6.67
N GLY A 70 -26.92 4.98 -5.74
CA GLY A 70 -27.09 3.53 -5.77
C GLY A 70 -28.47 3.11 -6.25
N TYR A 71 -28.53 1.94 -6.88
CA TYR A 71 -29.79 1.32 -7.33
C TYR A 71 -29.78 -0.15 -6.92
N ALA A 72 -30.84 -0.57 -6.22
CA ALA A 72 -31.01 -1.93 -5.75
C ALA A 72 -32.46 -2.40 -5.86
N GLU A 73 -32.66 -3.70 -6.04
CA GLU A 73 -33.97 -4.30 -5.79
C GLU A 73 -34.30 -4.12 -4.31
N VAL A 74 -35.59 -3.98 -3.99
CA VAL A 74 -36.05 -3.94 -2.59
C VAL A 74 -35.80 -5.31 -1.99
N LEU A 75 -34.61 -5.48 -1.41
CA LEU A 75 -34.19 -6.72 -0.77
C LEU A 75 -34.75 -6.71 0.67
N THR A 76 -35.37 -7.81 1.05
CA THR A 76 -35.69 -8.12 2.45
C THR A 76 -34.39 -8.04 3.27
N LYS A 77 -34.49 -7.59 4.53
CA LYS A 77 -33.42 -7.18 5.43
C LYS A 77 -32.26 -8.17 5.64
N GLU A 78 -32.26 -9.35 5.06
CA GLU A 78 -31.36 -10.46 5.41
C GLU A 78 -30.44 -10.96 4.30
N GLU A 79 -30.52 -10.50 3.05
CA GLU A 79 -29.72 -11.05 1.97
C GLU A 79 -28.66 -10.11 1.44
N SER A 80 -27.46 -10.64 1.36
CA SER A 80 -26.18 -10.29 0.66
C SER A 80 -26.07 -8.99 -0.19
N GLY A 81 -27.12 -8.30 -0.53
CA GLY A 81 -27.12 -7.02 -1.26
C GLY A 81 -26.40 -5.89 -0.52
N GLY A 82 -26.39 -5.91 0.82
CA GLY A 82 -25.74 -4.89 1.64
C GLY A 82 -24.21 -4.87 1.50
N THR A 83 -23.58 -6.03 1.29
CA THR A 83 -22.10 -6.11 1.13
C THR A 83 -21.67 -5.67 -0.27
N ALA A 84 -22.36 -6.15 -1.31
CA ALA A 84 -22.07 -5.76 -2.69
C ALA A 84 -22.29 -4.25 -2.89
N MET A 85 -23.39 -3.71 -2.42
CA MET A 85 -23.69 -2.28 -2.52
C MET A 85 -22.66 -1.42 -1.78
N ARG A 86 -22.24 -1.83 -0.57
CA ARG A 86 -21.16 -1.13 0.17
C ARG A 86 -19.85 -1.12 -0.61
N PHE A 87 -19.51 -2.22 -1.27
CA PHE A 87 -18.31 -2.31 -2.09
C PHE A 87 -18.38 -1.37 -3.31
N LEU A 88 -19.51 -1.33 -4.00
CA LEU A 88 -19.74 -0.45 -5.15
C LEU A 88 -19.67 1.04 -4.74
N PHE A 89 -20.35 1.42 -3.65
CA PHE A 89 -20.24 2.76 -3.11
C PHE A 89 -18.79 3.10 -2.73
N ARG A 90 -18.10 2.20 -2.03
CA ARG A 90 -16.69 2.40 -1.69
C ARG A 90 -15.86 2.73 -2.93
N THR A 91 -15.99 1.92 -3.99
CA THR A 91 -15.24 2.11 -5.23
C THR A 91 -15.50 3.49 -5.85
N ALA A 92 -16.75 3.91 -5.94
CA ALA A 92 -17.12 5.21 -6.48
C ALA A 92 -16.63 6.37 -5.58
N PHE A 93 -16.73 6.24 -4.25
CA PHE A 93 -16.22 7.25 -3.31
C PHE A 93 -14.67 7.31 -3.31
N GLU A 94 -13.98 6.19 -3.48
CA GLU A 94 -12.51 6.18 -3.61
C GLU A 94 -12.08 6.94 -4.88
N CYS A 95 -12.85 6.89 -5.98
CA CYS A 95 -12.64 7.76 -7.14
C CYS A 95 -12.88 9.24 -6.80
N ARG A 96 -13.99 9.56 -6.10
CA ARG A 96 -14.25 10.93 -5.61
C ARG A 96 -13.13 11.47 -4.73
N PHE A 97 -12.51 10.62 -3.91
CA PHE A 97 -11.39 11.00 -3.06
C PHE A 97 -10.21 11.55 -3.84
N CYS A 98 -9.98 11.04 -5.06
CA CYS A 98 -8.92 11.55 -5.92
C CYS A 98 -9.06 13.05 -6.18
N TYR A 99 -10.28 13.53 -6.40
CA TYR A 99 -10.58 14.96 -6.64
C TYR A 99 -10.65 15.79 -5.35
N LYS A 100 -10.74 15.17 -4.19
CA LYS A 100 -10.87 15.84 -2.87
C LYS A 100 -9.56 15.91 -2.07
N LYS A 101 -8.41 15.62 -2.70
CA LYS A 101 -7.10 15.52 -2.01
C LYS A 101 -7.10 14.49 -0.88
N ILE A 102 -7.73 13.37 -1.11
CA ILE A 102 -7.81 12.27 -0.16
C ILE A 102 -7.15 11.04 -0.81
N VAL A 103 -6.39 10.30 -0.01
CA VAL A 103 -5.79 9.00 -0.39
C VAL A 103 -6.50 7.92 0.41
N SER A 104 -7.09 6.93 -0.27
CA SER A 104 -7.53 5.68 0.36
C SER A 104 -6.33 4.75 0.46
N LEU A 105 -5.91 4.44 1.67
CA LEU A 105 -4.68 3.70 1.95
C LEU A 105 -4.98 2.30 2.50
N HIS A 106 -4.46 1.26 1.90
CA HIS A 106 -4.54 -0.10 2.45
C HIS A 106 -3.68 -0.20 3.71
N ALA A 107 -4.30 0.07 4.85
CA ALA A 107 -3.63 0.17 6.14
C ALA A 107 -4.59 -0.15 7.29
N ALA A 108 -4.06 -0.64 8.41
CA ALA A 108 -4.72 -0.54 9.69
C ALA A 108 -4.32 0.79 10.34
N CYS A 109 -5.29 1.58 10.77
CA CYS A 109 -5.05 2.90 11.33
C CYS A 109 -5.61 2.99 12.75
N ILE A 110 -4.78 3.46 13.66
CA ILE A 110 -5.11 3.64 15.07
C ILE A 110 -5.00 5.11 15.49
N GLU A 111 -5.71 5.45 16.55
CA GLU A 111 -5.55 6.69 17.31
C GLU A 111 -4.85 6.42 18.63
N LEU A 112 -3.91 7.26 19.00
CA LEU A 112 -3.27 7.26 20.32
C LEU A 112 -2.88 8.69 20.69
N ASN A 113 -3.26 9.13 21.91
CA ASN A 113 -2.87 10.44 22.45
C ASN A 113 -3.16 11.63 21.49
N GLY A 114 -4.28 11.58 20.77
CA GLY A 114 -4.74 12.66 19.90
C GLY A 114 -4.14 12.69 18.49
N PHE A 115 -3.31 11.73 18.11
CA PHE A 115 -2.80 11.55 16.74
C PHE A 115 -3.06 10.14 16.22
N ALA A 116 -2.95 9.99 14.91
CA ALA A 116 -3.10 8.71 14.23
C ALA A 116 -1.76 8.15 13.73
N VAL A 117 -1.68 6.82 13.70
CA VAL A 117 -0.59 6.05 13.06
C VAL A 117 -1.22 5.02 12.13
N ALA A 118 -0.72 4.93 10.90
CA ALA A 118 -1.19 3.98 9.91
C ALA A 118 -0.14 2.88 9.67
N PHE A 119 -0.53 1.61 9.86
CA PHE A 119 0.30 0.44 9.55
C PHE A 119 -0.04 -0.06 8.15
N THR A 120 0.91 -0.02 7.23
CA THR A 120 0.73 -0.44 5.84
C THR A 120 1.71 -1.54 5.42
N GLY A 121 1.51 -2.11 4.24
CA GLY A 121 2.33 -3.17 3.67
C GLY A 121 1.49 -4.26 3.00
N PRO A 122 2.11 -5.30 2.42
CA PRO A 122 1.42 -6.37 1.71
C PRO A 122 0.33 -7.05 2.55
N SER A 123 -0.61 -7.71 1.87
CA SER A 123 -1.62 -8.51 2.56
C SER A 123 -0.94 -9.62 3.38
N GLY A 124 -1.45 -9.88 4.60
CA GLY A 124 -0.91 -10.93 5.48
C GLY A 124 0.39 -10.58 6.22
N ILE A 125 0.99 -9.41 6.02
CA ILE A 125 2.22 -9.01 6.72
C ILE A 125 2.02 -8.80 8.23
N GLY A 126 0.77 -8.59 8.67
CA GLY A 126 0.42 -8.40 10.08
C GLY A 126 0.09 -6.94 10.46
N LYS A 127 -0.48 -6.16 9.55
CA LYS A 127 -0.94 -4.78 9.83
C LYS A 127 -1.89 -4.72 11.03
N SER A 128 -3.00 -5.47 10.95
CA SER A 128 -4.00 -5.54 12.03
C SER A 128 -3.38 -6.09 13.34
N THR A 129 -2.49 -7.08 13.23
CA THR A 129 -1.79 -7.63 14.41
C THR A 129 -1.01 -6.55 15.17
N ARG A 130 -0.29 -5.65 14.44
CA ARG A 130 0.44 -4.54 15.07
C ARG A 130 -0.51 -3.49 15.63
N ALA A 131 -1.59 -3.18 14.91
CA ALA A 131 -2.62 -2.29 15.43
C ALA A 131 -3.20 -2.81 16.75
N PHE A 132 -3.54 -4.11 16.83
CA PHE A 132 -4.03 -4.73 18.06
C PHE A 132 -2.98 -4.76 19.18
N ALA A 133 -1.70 -5.01 18.87
CA ALA A 133 -0.63 -4.94 19.87
C ALA A 133 -0.52 -3.53 20.47
N TRP A 134 -0.67 -2.46 19.66
CA TRP A 134 -0.71 -1.09 20.17
C TRP A 134 -1.98 -0.80 20.98
N MET A 135 -3.12 -1.34 20.59
CA MET A 135 -4.36 -1.20 21.35
C MET A 135 -4.23 -1.84 22.74
N ASN A 136 -3.67 -3.04 22.81
CA ASN A 136 -3.50 -3.77 24.07
C ASN A 136 -2.41 -3.14 24.96
N ALA A 137 -1.25 -2.80 24.37
CA ALA A 137 -0.10 -2.32 25.11
C ALA A 137 -0.19 -0.86 25.55
N LEU A 138 -0.85 -0.01 24.76
CA LEU A 138 -0.80 1.45 24.89
C LEU A 138 -2.18 2.10 25.03
N GLY A 139 -3.26 1.32 24.93
CA GLY A 139 -4.62 1.84 24.97
C GLY A 139 -5.03 2.61 23.70
N ALA A 140 -4.37 2.33 22.58
CA ALA A 140 -4.77 2.90 21.29
C ALA A 140 -6.17 2.43 20.88
N GLU A 141 -6.83 3.20 20.03
CA GLU A 141 -8.15 2.86 19.49
C GLU A 141 -8.11 2.73 17.97
N LEU A 142 -8.76 1.72 17.42
CA LEU A 142 -8.79 1.51 15.96
C LEU A 142 -9.65 2.57 15.29
N ILE A 143 -9.09 3.27 14.28
CA ILE A 143 -9.85 4.17 13.38
C ILE A 143 -10.43 3.37 12.22
N SER A 144 -9.61 2.53 11.58
CA SER A 144 -9.99 1.65 10.46
C SER A 144 -9.05 0.45 10.38
N GLY A 145 -9.60 -0.73 10.13
CA GLY A 145 -8.84 -1.98 10.02
C GLY A 145 -8.25 -2.27 8.64
N ASP A 146 -8.77 -1.62 7.58
CA ASP A 146 -8.36 -1.94 6.21
C ASP A 146 -8.05 -0.72 5.34
N ARG A 147 -8.99 0.22 5.19
CA ARG A 147 -8.87 1.33 4.23
C ARG A 147 -9.26 2.67 4.83
N PRO A 148 -8.46 3.24 5.75
CA PRO A 148 -8.65 4.61 6.19
C PRO A 148 -8.52 5.58 5.01
N ALA A 149 -9.29 6.66 5.07
CA ALA A 149 -9.08 7.81 4.20
C ALA A 149 -8.06 8.76 4.82
N VAL A 150 -7.10 9.21 4.03
CA VAL A 150 -6.11 10.20 4.46
C VAL A 150 -6.31 11.49 3.69
N ARG A 151 -6.89 12.50 4.35
CA ARG A 151 -7.11 13.83 3.80
C ARG A 151 -5.85 14.68 3.94
N ILE A 152 -5.44 15.32 2.84
CA ILE A 152 -4.25 16.15 2.77
C ILE A 152 -4.65 17.61 3.00
N GLU A 153 -4.13 18.21 4.05
CA GLU A 153 -4.40 19.60 4.43
C GLU A 153 -3.18 20.49 4.20
N ASN A 154 -3.32 21.80 4.45
CA ASN A 154 -2.22 22.75 4.24
C ASN A 154 -1.04 22.47 5.17
N THR A 155 -1.28 22.11 6.41
CA THR A 155 -0.26 21.95 7.47
C THR A 155 0.11 20.50 7.75
N GLY A 156 -0.55 19.50 7.13
CA GLY A 156 -0.30 18.09 7.42
C GLY A 156 -1.28 17.19 6.71
N SER A 157 -1.55 16.04 7.30
CA SER A 157 -2.56 15.09 6.83
C SER A 157 -3.42 14.61 7.99
N MET A 158 -4.68 14.29 7.71
CA MET A 158 -5.65 13.78 8.67
C MET A 158 -6.03 12.36 8.30
N ALA A 159 -5.94 11.44 9.25
CA ALA A 159 -6.56 10.12 9.12
C ALA A 159 -8.03 10.23 9.48
N CYS A 160 -8.89 9.79 8.59
CA CYS A 160 -10.34 9.88 8.70
C CYS A 160 -10.95 8.48 8.72
N GLY A 161 -11.86 8.23 9.66
CA GLY A 161 -12.74 7.07 9.63
C GLY A 161 -13.68 7.13 8.43
N VAL A 162 -14.05 5.97 7.93
CA VAL A 162 -14.95 5.81 6.77
C VAL A 162 -16.06 4.79 7.10
N PRO A 163 -17.22 4.87 6.45
CA PRO A 163 -18.35 3.96 6.75
C PRO A 163 -18.21 2.58 6.06
N TRP A 164 -17.01 2.16 5.78
CA TRP A 164 -16.66 0.80 5.35
C TRP A 164 -15.40 0.34 6.07
N ASP A 165 -15.27 -0.95 6.25
CA ASP A 165 -14.12 -1.56 6.92
C ASP A 165 -13.85 -2.95 6.35
N GLY A 166 -12.73 -3.54 6.79
CA GLY A 166 -12.35 -4.91 6.52
C GLY A 166 -13.11 -5.93 7.38
N LYS A 167 -12.35 -6.90 7.88
CA LYS A 167 -12.90 -8.02 8.67
C LYS A 167 -13.39 -7.61 10.06
N GLU A 168 -12.82 -6.56 10.61
CA GLU A 168 -13.08 -6.07 11.97
C GLU A 168 -14.43 -5.40 12.13
N GLN A 169 -15.04 -4.90 11.05
CA GLN A 169 -16.32 -4.19 11.00
C GLN A 169 -16.41 -3.02 12.00
N ILE A 170 -15.30 -2.32 12.21
CA ILE A 170 -15.22 -1.16 13.10
C ILE A 170 -15.37 0.11 12.28
N PHE A 171 -16.42 0.87 12.57
CA PHE A 171 -16.77 2.11 11.89
C PHE A 171 -16.75 3.25 12.90
N ARG A 172 -15.75 4.13 12.80
CA ARG A 172 -15.62 5.26 13.71
C ARG A 172 -15.74 6.59 12.96
N ASP A 173 -16.60 7.46 13.47
CA ASP A 173 -16.72 8.86 13.03
C ASP A 173 -15.67 9.71 13.73
N VAL A 174 -14.42 9.59 13.28
CA VAL A 174 -13.26 10.25 13.89
C VAL A 174 -12.28 10.74 12.84
N GLU A 175 -11.65 11.88 13.12
CA GLU A 175 -10.57 12.46 12.32
C GLU A 175 -9.41 12.86 13.24
N LYS A 176 -8.18 12.41 12.94
CA LYS A 176 -7.00 12.69 13.75
C LYS A 176 -5.80 13.07 12.88
N PRO A 177 -4.94 13.99 13.34
CA PRO A 177 -3.69 14.29 12.65
C PRO A 177 -2.88 13.01 12.44
N LEU A 178 -2.54 12.70 11.19
CA LEU A 178 -1.72 11.54 10.85
C LEU A 178 -0.25 11.87 11.11
N ARG A 179 0.30 11.29 12.16
CA ARG A 179 1.69 11.52 12.56
C ARG A 179 2.67 10.86 11.59
N CYS A 180 2.40 9.62 11.22
CA CYS A 180 3.26 8.86 10.30
C CYS A 180 2.53 7.65 9.69
N ILE A 181 3.17 7.10 8.66
CA ILE A 181 2.80 5.82 8.05
C ILE A 181 3.96 4.84 8.31
N LEU A 182 3.65 3.64 8.82
CA LEU A 182 4.60 2.59 9.16
C LEU A 182 4.44 1.42 8.19
N GLU A 183 5.41 1.19 7.32
CA GLU A 183 5.50 -0.04 6.52
C GLU A 183 5.98 -1.17 7.43
N VAL A 184 5.15 -2.19 7.62
CA VAL A 184 5.44 -3.31 8.52
C VAL A 184 6.39 -4.30 7.87
N ARG A 185 7.47 -4.65 8.59
CA ARG A 185 8.37 -5.77 8.32
C ARG A 185 8.49 -6.65 9.56
N ARG A 186 8.51 -7.97 9.37
CA ARG A 186 8.72 -8.91 10.48
C ARG A 186 10.20 -8.94 10.84
N SER A 187 10.51 -8.81 12.11
CA SER A 187 11.87 -8.92 12.63
C SER A 187 11.84 -9.34 14.10
N SER A 188 12.90 -9.99 14.56
CA SER A 188 13.18 -10.24 15.97
C SER A 188 13.70 -8.99 16.69
N SER A 189 14.18 -8.00 15.95
CA SER A 189 14.70 -6.74 16.48
C SER A 189 13.73 -5.59 16.19
N ASN A 190 13.63 -4.62 17.12
CA ASN A 190 12.73 -3.49 16.99
C ASN A 190 13.52 -2.23 16.59
N TYR A 191 13.30 -1.74 15.37
CA TYR A 191 13.89 -0.49 14.89
C TYR A 191 13.07 0.12 13.75
N LEU A 192 13.34 1.41 13.46
CA LEU A 192 12.70 2.13 12.37
C LEU A 192 13.75 2.65 11.38
N ARG A 193 13.35 2.69 10.11
CA ARG A 193 14.08 3.38 9.04
C ARG A 193 13.17 4.40 8.39
N ARG A 194 13.66 5.59 8.17
CA ARG A 194 12.93 6.61 7.41
C ARG A 194 13.10 6.36 5.93
N LEU A 195 12.00 6.18 5.20
CA LEU A 195 12.04 5.99 3.76
C LEU A 195 12.39 7.31 3.05
N SER A 196 13.20 7.22 1.99
CA SER A 196 13.37 8.32 1.05
C SER A 196 12.04 8.65 0.37
N ARG A 197 11.96 9.84 -0.24
CA ARG A 197 10.73 10.24 -0.96
C ARG A 197 10.38 9.27 -2.11
N GLU A 198 11.37 8.70 -2.75
CA GLU A 198 11.19 7.74 -3.85
C GLU A 198 10.66 6.41 -3.33
N GLN A 199 11.28 5.85 -2.29
CA GLN A 199 10.83 4.63 -1.63
C GLN A 199 9.42 4.78 -1.06
N ALA A 200 9.15 5.88 -0.38
CA ALA A 200 7.82 6.20 0.14
C ALA A 200 6.77 6.30 -0.97
N ARG A 201 7.11 6.93 -2.12
CA ARG A 201 6.20 7.02 -3.27
C ARG A 201 5.88 5.65 -3.83
N LYS A 202 6.90 4.81 -4.08
CA LYS A 202 6.73 3.44 -4.57
C LYS A 202 5.81 2.64 -3.65
N LEU A 203 6.07 2.68 -2.35
CA LEU A 203 5.24 1.99 -1.35
C LEU A 203 3.80 2.51 -1.35
N ILE A 204 3.60 3.82 -1.19
CA ILE A 204 2.27 4.40 -1.01
C ILE A 204 1.42 4.22 -2.27
N VAL A 205 1.99 4.33 -3.49
CA VAL A 205 1.27 4.01 -4.73
C VAL A 205 0.77 2.57 -4.73
N GLN A 206 1.61 1.61 -4.34
CA GLN A 206 1.23 0.19 -4.29
C GLN A 206 0.16 -0.11 -3.22
N GLN A 207 0.07 0.71 -2.20
CA GLN A 207 -0.88 0.54 -1.08
C GLN A 207 -2.07 1.49 -1.15
N SER A 208 -2.18 2.30 -2.21
CA SER A 208 -3.29 3.24 -2.41
C SER A 208 -4.25 2.74 -3.48
N PHE A 209 -5.49 3.21 -3.38
CA PHE A 209 -6.43 3.05 -4.47
C PHE A 209 -6.08 4.02 -5.61
N VAL A 210 -5.87 3.47 -6.81
CA VAL A 210 -5.64 4.23 -8.05
C VAL A 210 -6.59 3.69 -9.12
N PRO A 211 -7.60 4.46 -9.56
CA PRO A 211 -8.58 4.00 -10.55
C PRO A 211 -8.00 4.04 -11.96
N MET A 212 -7.28 2.98 -12.36
CA MET A 212 -6.58 2.92 -13.65
C MET A 212 -7.49 3.01 -14.89
N TRP A 213 -8.80 2.80 -14.72
CA TRP A 213 -9.81 2.93 -15.78
C TRP A 213 -10.24 4.37 -16.05
N ASP A 214 -9.95 5.29 -15.12
CA ASP A 214 -10.25 6.72 -15.23
C ASP A 214 -8.92 7.50 -15.17
N THR A 215 -8.45 7.95 -16.33
CA THR A 215 -7.15 8.62 -16.48
C THR A 215 -7.03 9.87 -15.61
N ASP A 216 -8.09 10.68 -15.51
CA ASP A 216 -8.08 11.92 -14.74
C ASP A 216 -8.04 11.63 -13.25
N ALA A 217 -8.88 10.72 -12.78
CA ALA A 217 -8.88 10.30 -11.38
C ALA A 217 -7.54 9.62 -11.00
N ALA A 218 -6.96 8.79 -11.87
CA ALA A 218 -5.66 8.16 -11.64
C ALA A 218 -4.54 9.21 -11.55
N PHE A 219 -4.54 10.23 -12.44
CA PHE A 219 -3.59 11.33 -12.37
C PHE A 219 -3.71 12.11 -11.05
N MET A 220 -4.93 12.43 -10.63
CA MET A 220 -5.19 13.10 -9.35
C MET A 220 -4.76 12.24 -8.15
N ALA A 221 -5.00 10.92 -8.18
CA ALA A 221 -4.53 9.99 -7.16
C ALA A 221 -3.01 10.03 -7.01
N MET A 222 -2.26 10.00 -8.11
CA MET A 222 -0.79 10.09 -8.10
C MET A 222 -0.28 11.44 -7.56
N ALA A 223 -0.96 12.53 -7.90
CA ALA A 223 -0.68 13.85 -7.36
C ALA A 223 -0.91 13.91 -5.85
N ASN A 224 -2.00 13.28 -5.37
CA ASN A 224 -2.33 13.18 -3.95
C ASN A 224 -1.30 12.35 -3.18
N VAL A 225 -0.87 11.20 -3.71
CA VAL A 225 0.22 10.42 -3.11
C VAL A 225 1.48 11.27 -2.97
N SER A 226 1.85 12.00 -4.01
CA SER A 226 3.01 12.89 -3.99
C SER A 226 2.86 14.02 -2.97
N ALA A 227 1.67 14.54 -2.76
CA ALA A 227 1.38 15.53 -1.73
C ALA A 227 1.42 14.94 -0.31
N LEU A 228 0.88 13.73 -0.11
CA LEU A 228 0.87 13.01 1.15
C LEU A 228 2.30 12.78 1.69
N ILE A 229 3.18 12.20 0.88
CA ILE A 229 4.56 11.90 1.29
C ILE A 229 5.43 13.13 1.57
N ARG A 230 5.04 14.32 1.07
CA ARG A 230 5.71 15.57 1.44
C ARG A 230 5.33 16.07 2.83
N LYS A 231 4.16 15.65 3.33
CA LYS A 231 3.57 16.19 4.57
C LYS A 231 3.57 15.17 5.71
N THR A 232 3.61 13.89 5.39
CA THR A 232 3.55 12.81 6.36
C THR A 232 4.79 11.93 6.21
N PRO A 233 5.60 11.77 7.25
CA PRO A 233 6.76 10.89 7.21
C PRO A 233 6.32 9.44 7.07
N VAL A 234 7.07 8.69 6.27
CA VAL A 234 6.87 7.26 6.04
C VAL A 234 8.09 6.54 6.55
N TYR A 235 7.88 5.59 7.44
CA TYR A 235 8.93 4.76 8.01
C TYR A 235 8.69 3.30 7.68
N ARG A 236 9.76 2.54 7.57
CA ARG A 236 9.75 1.08 7.61
C ARG A 236 9.99 0.67 9.05
N VAL A 237 9.07 -0.10 9.62
CA VAL A 237 9.18 -0.61 10.99
C VAL A 237 9.47 -2.10 10.97
N PHE A 238 10.59 -2.46 11.56
CA PHE A 238 11.00 -3.84 11.82
C PHE A 238 10.62 -4.16 13.25
N CYS A 239 9.72 -5.11 13.46
CA CYS A 239 9.24 -5.43 14.79
C CYS A 239 8.54 -6.80 14.88
N GLY A 240 8.51 -7.34 16.10
CA GLY A 240 7.66 -8.46 16.47
C GLY A 240 6.17 -8.13 16.45
N PRO A 241 5.30 -9.13 16.66
CA PRO A 241 3.85 -8.95 16.70
C PRO A 241 3.32 -8.61 18.11
N ASP A 242 4.17 -8.65 19.12
CA ASP A 242 3.87 -8.61 20.54
C ASP A 242 3.75 -7.17 21.09
N GLU A 243 3.25 -7.07 22.32
CA GLU A 243 3.02 -5.81 23.02
C GLU A 243 4.32 -5.09 23.41
N ASP A 244 5.38 -5.82 23.72
CA ASP A 244 6.66 -5.21 24.06
C ASP A 244 7.31 -4.56 22.84
N SER A 245 7.19 -5.19 21.67
CA SER A 245 7.56 -4.57 20.40
C SER A 245 6.75 -3.31 20.14
N ALA A 246 5.45 -3.28 20.46
CA ALA A 246 4.61 -2.09 20.31
C ALA A 246 5.09 -0.95 21.21
N ARG A 247 5.42 -1.22 22.49
CA ARG A 247 5.97 -0.23 23.45
C ARG A 247 7.31 0.33 22.96
N MET A 248 8.22 -0.53 22.51
CA MET A 248 9.54 -0.11 22.02
C MET A 248 9.44 0.73 20.76
N VAL A 249 8.59 0.34 19.79
CA VAL A 249 8.38 1.13 18.56
C VAL A 249 7.77 2.49 18.87
N TYR A 250 6.79 2.54 19.78
CA TYR A 250 6.20 3.79 20.24
C TYR A 250 7.26 4.70 20.90
N ASP A 251 8.08 4.14 21.78
CA ASP A 251 9.12 4.89 22.49
C ASP A 251 10.15 5.48 21.51
N ILE A 252 10.64 4.70 20.55
CA ILE A 252 11.51 5.18 19.49
C ILE A 252 10.83 6.30 18.68
N LEU A 253 9.57 6.12 18.28
CA LEU A 253 8.85 7.05 17.42
C LEU A 253 8.56 8.40 18.10
N ILE A 254 8.29 8.38 19.39
CA ILE A 254 7.80 9.56 20.13
C ILE A 254 8.88 10.20 21.00
N ASN A 255 9.63 9.38 21.76
CA ASN A 255 10.57 9.86 22.75
C ASN A 255 12.02 9.89 22.24
N HIS A 256 12.36 9.01 21.30
CA HIS A 256 13.73 8.85 20.79
C HIS A 256 13.81 8.89 19.26
N PRO A 257 13.22 9.91 18.59
CA PRO A 257 13.22 9.99 17.12
C PRO A 257 14.64 10.09 16.52
N GLU A 258 15.65 10.48 17.31
CA GLU A 258 17.06 10.50 16.92
C GLU A 258 17.63 9.09 16.65
N LEU A 259 17.00 8.04 17.13
CA LEU A 259 17.37 6.65 16.85
C LEU A 259 16.91 6.19 15.47
N ILE A 260 15.98 6.92 14.82
CA ILE A 260 15.47 6.59 13.50
C ILE A 260 16.52 6.99 12.45
N ARG A 261 17.09 5.99 11.79
CA ARG A 261 18.04 6.21 10.70
C ARG A 261 17.30 6.31 9.36
N GLU A 262 17.96 6.95 8.37
CA GLU A 262 17.47 6.90 6.98
C GLU A 262 17.58 5.48 6.45
N GLU A 263 16.60 5.06 5.62
CA GLU A 263 16.66 3.80 4.90
C GLU A 263 17.81 3.84 3.89
N ALA A 264 18.51 2.72 3.75
CA ALA A 264 19.52 2.59 2.72
C ALA A 264 18.90 2.82 1.33
N LYS A 265 19.68 3.43 0.43
CA LYS A 265 19.25 3.54 -0.96
C LYS A 265 19.05 2.17 -1.58
N ASP A 266 18.08 2.07 -2.47
CA ASP A 266 17.94 0.88 -3.29
C ASP A 266 19.19 0.72 -4.17
N MET A 267 19.64 -0.51 -4.30
CA MET A 267 20.74 -0.91 -5.17
C MET A 267 20.25 -1.93 -6.18
N LYS A 268 20.86 -1.99 -7.32
CA LYS A 268 20.56 -2.99 -8.35
C LYS A 268 21.80 -3.36 -9.14
N ILE A 269 21.73 -4.47 -9.87
CA ILE A 269 22.77 -4.85 -10.84
C ILE A 269 22.75 -3.87 -12.01
N LYS A 270 23.91 -3.37 -12.39
CA LYS A 270 24.08 -2.53 -13.60
C LYS A 270 23.72 -3.33 -14.85
N LYS A 271 23.15 -2.63 -15.82
CA LYS A 271 22.92 -3.21 -17.14
C LYS A 271 24.25 -3.72 -17.73
N GLY A 272 24.19 -4.88 -18.38
CA GLY A 272 25.37 -5.49 -18.99
C GLY A 272 26.13 -6.44 -18.07
N PHE A 273 25.52 -6.91 -17.00
CA PHE A 273 25.98 -8.06 -16.22
C PHE A 273 24.86 -9.08 -16.11
N VAL A 274 25.19 -10.36 -16.29
CA VAL A 274 24.22 -11.47 -16.23
C VAL A 274 24.76 -12.59 -15.36
N LEU A 275 23.86 -13.25 -14.65
CA LEU A 275 24.15 -14.48 -13.92
C LEU A 275 23.91 -15.68 -14.83
N ARG A 276 24.87 -16.59 -14.88
CA ARG A 276 24.77 -17.88 -15.58
C ARG A 276 25.09 -19.02 -14.62
N ASN A 277 24.34 -20.11 -14.76
CA ASN A 277 24.69 -21.37 -14.12
C ASN A 277 25.49 -22.19 -15.14
N VAL A 278 26.72 -22.55 -14.80
CA VAL A 278 27.62 -23.33 -15.65
C VAL A 278 28.22 -24.46 -14.81
N VAL A 279 27.76 -25.70 -15.07
CA VAL A 279 28.26 -26.91 -14.38
C VAL A 279 28.22 -26.74 -12.85
N ASP A 280 27.01 -26.43 -12.31
CA ASP A 280 26.75 -26.24 -10.87
C ASP A 280 27.41 -25.00 -10.21
N GLU A 281 28.08 -24.14 -10.99
CA GLU A 281 28.59 -22.88 -10.50
C GLU A 281 27.78 -21.69 -11.02
N TYR A 282 27.51 -20.72 -10.16
CA TYR A 282 26.89 -19.46 -10.55
C TYR A 282 27.97 -18.44 -10.89
N ILE A 283 27.98 -17.97 -12.14
CA ILE A 283 29.01 -17.05 -12.63
C ILE A 283 28.36 -15.75 -13.10
N VAL A 284 28.81 -14.62 -12.57
CA VAL A 284 28.48 -13.29 -13.09
C VAL A 284 29.42 -12.96 -14.25
N MET A 285 28.83 -12.67 -15.40
CA MET A 285 29.52 -12.37 -16.63
C MET A 285 29.16 -10.99 -17.17
N PRO A 286 30.12 -10.21 -17.63
CA PRO A 286 29.84 -8.97 -18.35
C PRO A 286 29.28 -9.28 -19.74
N THR A 287 28.44 -8.37 -20.25
CA THR A 287 27.90 -8.40 -21.61
C THR A 287 27.99 -7.03 -22.27
N GLY A 288 28.01 -7.00 -23.61
CA GLY A 288 28.10 -5.75 -24.36
C GLY A 288 29.40 -4.99 -24.07
N ASP A 289 29.28 -3.69 -23.88
CA ASP A 289 30.46 -2.79 -23.67
C ASP A 289 31.21 -3.04 -22.36
N ASN A 290 30.63 -3.82 -21.44
CA ASN A 290 31.30 -4.16 -20.18
C ASN A 290 32.32 -5.27 -20.34
N ILE A 291 32.31 -6.07 -21.43
CA ILE A 291 33.26 -7.15 -21.67
C ILE A 291 34.69 -6.61 -21.72
N ALA A 292 34.89 -5.45 -22.33
CA ALA A 292 36.25 -4.85 -22.46
C ALA A 292 36.73 -4.15 -21.17
N LYS A 293 35.82 -3.90 -20.20
CA LYS A 293 36.10 -3.12 -19.00
C LYS A 293 36.16 -3.97 -17.73
N PHE A 294 35.69 -5.21 -17.83
CA PHE A 294 35.58 -6.11 -16.68
C PHE A 294 36.62 -7.23 -16.83
N ASP A 295 37.59 -7.25 -15.94
CA ASP A 295 38.62 -8.27 -15.94
C ASP A 295 38.24 -9.44 -15.03
N GLY A 296 37.87 -10.56 -15.65
CA GLY A 296 37.55 -11.81 -14.98
C GLY A 296 36.04 -12.17 -14.93
N SER A 297 35.72 -13.14 -14.08
CA SER A 297 34.38 -13.59 -13.74
C SER A 297 34.23 -13.68 -12.23
N VAL A 298 33.00 -13.54 -11.73
CA VAL A 298 32.69 -13.69 -10.30
C VAL A 298 31.91 -14.98 -10.11
N VAL A 299 32.53 -15.92 -9.43
CA VAL A 299 31.84 -17.13 -8.98
C VAL A 299 31.08 -16.80 -7.68
N LEU A 300 29.81 -17.17 -7.64
CA LEU A 300 28.91 -17.01 -6.51
C LEU A 300 28.46 -18.39 -6.00
N ASN A 301 28.34 -18.51 -4.69
CA ASN A 301 27.63 -19.64 -4.10
C ASN A 301 26.12 -19.47 -4.26
N GLU A 302 25.34 -20.46 -3.85
CA GLU A 302 23.88 -20.49 -4.00
C GLU A 302 23.21 -19.28 -3.34
N VAL A 303 23.56 -18.95 -2.08
CA VAL A 303 23.01 -17.80 -1.35
C VAL A 303 23.35 -16.48 -2.05
N SER A 304 24.58 -16.32 -2.51
CA SER A 304 25.02 -15.14 -3.25
C SER A 304 24.32 -15.02 -4.60
N ALA A 305 24.03 -16.13 -5.28
CA ALA A 305 23.27 -16.15 -6.52
C ALA A 305 21.79 -15.79 -6.29
N PHE A 306 21.21 -16.24 -5.19
CA PHE A 306 19.87 -15.83 -4.77
C PHE A 306 19.81 -14.32 -4.54
N ILE A 307 20.76 -13.75 -3.79
CA ILE A 307 20.85 -12.30 -3.55
C ILE A 307 21.04 -11.54 -4.86
N TYR A 308 21.89 -12.04 -5.77
CA TYR A 308 22.11 -11.43 -7.09
C TYR A 308 20.80 -11.34 -7.90
N LYS A 309 19.98 -12.40 -7.92
CA LYS A 309 18.68 -12.40 -8.60
C LYS A 309 17.72 -11.34 -8.02
N LEU A 310 17.73 -11.15 -6.71
CA LEU A 310 16.92 -10.08 -6.08
C LEU A 310 17.41 -8.69 -6.50
N LEU A 311 18.75 -8.53 -6.65
CA LEU A 311 19.37 -7.29 -7.10
C LEU A 311 19.16 -6.96 -8.60
N GLU A 312 18.57 -7.85 -9.40
CA GLU A 312 18.15 -7.52 -10.77
C GLU A 312 17.06 -6.43 -10.78
N ASN A 313 16.35 -6.27 -9.66
CA ASN A 313 15.42 -5.18 -9.41
C ASN A 313 15.94 -4.26 -8.30
N PRO A 314 15.55 -2.97 -8.28
CA PRO A 314 15.93 -2.08 -7.20
C PRO A 314 15.43 -2.62 -5.84
N VAL A 315 16.36 -2.82 -4.91
CA VAL A 315 16.10 -3.39 -3.59
C VAL A 315 17.05 -2.81 -2.55
N CYS A 316 16.56 -2.54 -1.34
CA CYS A 316 17.40 -2.06 -0.27
C CYS A 316 18.09 -3.23 0.48
N ARG A 317 19.16 -2.90 1.24
CA ARG A 317 19.93 -3.88 2.02
C ARG A 317 19.08 -4.69 3.00
N ASP A 318 18.19 -4.02 3.70
CA ASP A 318 17.37 -4.65 4.75
C ASP A 318 16.32 -5.59 4.15
N ASP A 319 15.81 -5.29 2.96
CA ASP A 319 14.95 -6.21 2.21
C ASP A 319 15.71 -7.46 1.74
N LEU A 320 16.96 -7.30 1.31
CA LEU A 320 17.82 -8.44 0.96
C LEU A 320 18.09 -9.33 2.18
N LEU A 321 18.43 -8.72 3.33
CA LEU A 321 18.63 -9.47 4.58
C LEU A 321 17.36 -10.24 4.97
N THR A 322 16.21 -9.57 4.93
CA THR A 322 14.91 -10.20 5.22
C THR A 322 14.62 -11.37 4.29
N ALA A 323 14.92 -11.23 3.00
CA ALA A 323 14.73 -12.30 2.02
C ALA A 323 15.63 -13.51 2.30
N VAL A 324 16.90 -13.27 2.67
CA VAL A 324 17.85 -14.34 3.04
C VAL A 324 17.38 -15.08 4.29
N LEU A 325 16.94 -14.36 5.33
CA LEU A 325 16.45 -14.97 6.58
C LEU A 325 15.15 -15.78 6.40
N ASN A 326 14.34 -15.42 5.40
CA ASN A 326 13.12 -16.17 5.08
C ASN A 326 13.39 -17.44 4.26
N GLU A 327 14.43 -17.45 3.43
CA GLU A 327 14.76 -18.56 2.52
C GLU A 327 15.69 -19.57 3.16
N TYR A 328 16.65 -19.10 3.98
CA TYR A 328 17.69 -19.92 4.57
C TYR A 328 17.63 -19.95 6.08
N ASN A 329 17.94 -21.11 6.67
CA ASN A 329 18.05 -21.27 8.12
C ASN A 329 19.43 -20.80 8.61
N VAL A 330 19.58 -19.49 8.81
CA VAL A 330 20.81 -18.82 9.24
C VAL A 330 20.48 -17.76 10.30
N ASP A 331 21.38 -17.52 11.24
CA ASP A 331 21.21 -16.43 12.21
C ASP A 331 21.42 -15.05 11.54
N GLU A 332 20.71 -14.05 12.08
CA GLU A 332 20.69 -12.70 11.51
C GLU A 332 22.08 -12.04 11.47
N SER A 333 22.93 -12.27 12.49
CA SER A 333 24.27 -11.70 12.56
C SER A 333 25.19 -12.23 11.46
N THR A 334 25.17 -13.54 11.23
CA THR A 334 25.91 -14.19 10.16
C THR A 334 25.40 -13.74 8.79
N ALA A 335 24.08 -13.82 8.58
CA ALA A 335 23.46 -13.38 7.31
C ALA A 335 23.78 -11.91 6.99
N SER A 336 23.72 -11.04 7.99
CA SER A 336 24.02 -9.61 7.85
C SER A 336 25.49 -9.38 7.44
N THR A 337 26.42 -10.09 8.08
CA THR A 337 27.86 -9.97 7.79
C THR A 337 28.17 -10.47 6.39
N ASP A 338 27.67 -11.63 6.01
CA ASP A 338 27.92 -12.25 4.70
C ASP A 338 27.30 -11.41 3.56
N LEU A 339 26.11 -10.84 3.80
CA LEU A 339 25.48 -9.93 2.87
C LEU A 339 26.35 -8.69 2.62
N ASP A 340 26.88 -8.07 3.67
CA ASP A 340 27.76 -6.90 3.54
C ASP A 340 29.05 -7.23 2.78
N VAL A 341 29.63 -8.40 3.02
CA VAL A 341 30.81 -8.89 2.27
C VAL A 341 30.48 -9.02 0.79
N LEU A 342 29.34 -9.63 0.44
CA LEU A 342 28.92 -9.79 -0.95
C LEU A 342 28.66 -8.44 -1.62
N LEU A 343 27.87 -7.55 -0.98
CA LEU A 343 27.54 -6.24 -1.54
C LEU A 343 28.80 -5.39 -1.77
N ASN A 344 29.73 -5.40 -0.82
CA ASN A 344 31.03 -4.72 -0.98
C ASN A 344 31.87 -5.32 -2.12
N LYS A 345 31.85 -6.63 -2.32
CA LYS A 345 32.51 -7.29 -3.43
C LYS A 345 31.92 -6.83 -4.77
N LEU A 346 30.60 -6.90 -4.94
CA LEU A 346 29.89 -6.48 -6.15
C LEU A 346 30.09 -4.98 -6.46
N ASP A 347 30.12 -4.13 -5.42
CA ASP A 347 30.34 -2.70 -5.55
C ASP A 347 31.77 -2.38 -6.03
N LYS A 348 32.80 -2.97 -5.38
CA LYS A 348 34.21 -2.82 -5.78
C LYS A 348 34.46 -3.26 -7.21
N MET A 349 33.76 -4.26 -7.68
CA MET A 349 33.82 -4.76 -9.05
C MET A 349 33.00 -3.92 -10.05
N GLY A 350 32.29 -2.90 -9.58
CA GLY A 350 31.50 -2.01 -10.43
C GLY A 350 30.24 -2.65 -10.99
N VAL A 351 29.77 -3.76 -10.40
CA VAL A 351 28.57 -4.50 -10.80
C VAL A 351 27.30 -3.88 -10.23
N LEU A 352 27.40 -3.18 -9.08
CA LEU A 352 26.26 -2.52 -8.43
C LEU A 352 26.06 -1.07 -8.90
N GLU A 353 24.79 -0.67 -8.99
CA GLU A 353 24.30 0.70 -9.08
C GLU A 353 23.55 1.02 -7.78
N LYS A 354 23.86 2.16 -7.14
CA LYS A 354 23.27 2.66 -5.88
C LYS A 354 22.50 3.94 -6.13
#